data_d78fb2acc756fe52b9c0854fc992492a
#
_entry.id   d78fb2acc756fe52b9c0854fc992492a
#
_cell.length_a   1.000
_cell.length_b   1.000
_cell.length_c   1.000
_cell.angle_alpha   90.00
_cell.angle_beta   90.00
_cell.angle_gamma   90.00
#
_symmetry.space_group_name_H-M   'P 1'
#
loop_
_entity.id
_entity.type
_entity.pdbx_description
1 polymer ?
#
loop_
_entity_poly.entity_id
_entity_poly.type
_entity_poly.pdbx_seq_one_letter_code
_entity_poly.pdbx_strand_id
1 'polypeptide(L)'
;MLDILYFMFNNEESVRFNHLKREIGLTATTLSRRLEELNNQGLVDREVFAEVPARVEYKLSEKGRTLGPILESVFSWVERVNS
;
A
#
# COMPACT_ATOMS: atom_id res chain seq x y z
N MET A 1 -8.38 -3.20 -0.13
CA MET A 1 -7.10 -3.79 0.36
C MET A 1 -6.12 -4.08 -0.78
N LEU A 2 -6.57 -4.74 -1.84
CA LEU A 2 -5.71 -5.03 -2.99
C LEU A 2 -5.24 -3.76 -3.72
N ASP A 3 -6.08 -2.74 -3.76
CA ASP A 3 -5.73 -1.45 -4.36
C ASP A 3 -4.55 -0.78 -3.65
N ILE A 4 -4.50 -0.86 -2.32
CA ILE A 4 -3.38 -0.33 -1.55
C ILE A 4 -2.10 -1.08 -1.90
N LEU A 5 -2.15 -2.41 -1.92
CA LEU A 5 -0.99 -3.24 -2.22
C LEU A 5 -0.48 -2.99 -3.64
N TYR A 6 -1.39 -2.89 -4.60
CA TYR A 6 -1.03 -2.65 -5.99
C TYR A 6 -0.38 -1.27 -6.18
N PHE A 7 -0.95 -0.24 -5.55
CA PHE A 7 -0.36 1.09 -5.59
C PHE A 7 1.05 1.08 -5.00
N MET A 8 1.22 0.43 -3.86
CA MET A 8 2.54 0.35 -3.20
C MET A 8 3.53 -0.49 -4.00
N PHE A 9 3.06 -1.52 -4.69
CA PHE A 9 3.93 -2.32 -5.56
C PHE A 9 4.48 -1.48 -6.73
N ASN A 10 3.69 -0.58 -7.27
CA ASN A 10 4.10 0.29 -8.36
C ASN A 10 4.97 1.47 -7.89
N ASN A 11 5.11 1.65 -6.59
CA ASN A 11 5.99 2.65 -5.99
C ASN A 11 7.13 1.95 -5.27
N GLU A 12 8.32 1.99 -5.83
CA GLU A 12 9.48 1.28 -5.28
C GLU A 12 9.94 1.88 -3.94
N GLU A 13 9.65 3.15 -3.72
CA GLU A 13 10.04 3.87 -2.52
C GLU A 13 8.92 3.89 -1.49
N SER A 14 9.27 4.28 -0.27
CA SER A 14 8.30 4.49 0.80
C SER A 14 7.29 5.57 0.41
N VAL A 15 6.03 5.40 0.84
CA VAL A 15 4.96 6.33 0.54
C VAL A 15 4.42 6.91 1.84
N ARG A 16 4.24 8.23 1.88
CA ARG A 16 3.67 8.93 3.03
C ARG A 16 2.18 8.65 3.14
N PHE A 17 1.68 8.64 4.35
CA PHE A 17 0.27 8.38 4.64
C PHE A 17 -0.66 9.29 3.84
N ASN A 18 -0.40 10.60 3.83
CA ASN A 18 -1.28 11.53 3.12
C ASN A 18 -1.27 11.32 1.61
N HIS A 19 -0.15 10.90 1.06
CA HIS A 19 -0.06 10.57 -0.36
C HIS A 19 -0.93 9.35 -0.68
N LEU A 20 -0.81 8.29 0.12
CA LEU A 20 -1.65 7.10 -0.01
C LEU A 20 -3.13 7.46 0.08
N LYS A 21 -3.47 8.29 1.06
CA LYS A 21 -4.86 8.70 1.28
C LYS A 21 -5.44 9.38 0.04
N ARG A 22 -4.69 10.28 -0.57
CA ARG A 22 -5.16 10.98 -1.78
C ARG A 22 -5.31 10.03 -2.95
N GLU A 23 -4.34 9.16 -3.16
CA GLU A 23 -4.33 8.28 -4.33
C GLU A 23 -5.38 7.18 -4.23
N ILE A 24 -5.59 6.65 -3.02
CA ILE A 24 -6.54 5.55 -2.82
C ILE A 24 -7.97 6.07 -2.61
N GLY A 25 -8.11 7.29 -2.08
CA GLY A 25 -9.43 7.90 -1.89
C GLY A 25 -10.19 7.39 -0.68
N LEU A 26 -9.49 6.87 0.33
CA LEU A 26 -10.11 6.42 1.58
C LEU A 26 -10.02 7.52 2.65
N THR A 27 -10.90 7.42 3.66
CA THR A 27 -10.78 8.27 4.83
C THR A 27 -9.54 7.91 5.63
N ALA A 28 -9.04 8.84 6.44
CA ALA A 28 -7.86 8.60 7.26
C ALA A 28 -8.06 7.41 8.20
N THR A 29 -9.23 7.30 8.82
CA THR A 29 -9.54 6.21 9.75
C THR A 29 -9.53 4.85 9.04
N THR A 30 -10.17 4.77 7.88
CA THR A 30 -10.23 3.53 7.11
C THR A 30 -8.85 3.13 6.61
N LEU A 31 -8.10 4.07 6.05
CA LEU A 31 -6.75 3.78 5.54
C LEU A 31 -5.83 3.33 6.68
N SER A 32 -5.87 4.02 7.81
CA SER A 32 -5.05 3.67 8.98
C SER A 32 -5.32 2.23 9.44
N ARG A 33 -6.59 1.84 9.50
CA ARG A 33 -6.98 0.48 9.89
C ARG A 33 -6.49 -0.56 8.87
N ARG A 34 -6.62 -0.27 7.60
CA ARG A 34 -6.17 -1.17 6.54
C ARG A 34 -4.65 -1.37 6.57
N LEU A 35 -3.92 -0.28 6.75
CA LEU A 35 -2.47 -0.35 6.83
C LEU A 35 -2.01 -1.10 8.07
N GLU A 36 -2.70 -0.93 9.20
CA GLU A 36 -2.41 -1.70 10.40
C GLU A 36 -2.61 -3.19 10.18
N GLU A 37 -3.70 -3.58 9.54
CA GLU A 37 -3.94 -4.98 9.19
C GLU A 37 -2.83 -5.54 8.30
N LEU A 38 -2.43 -4.80 7.28
CA LEU A 38 -1.36 -5.22 6.38
C LEU A 38 -0.01 -5.31 7.10
N ASN A 39 0.25 -4.39 8.00
CA ASN A 39 1.45 -4.41 8.83
C ASN A 39 1.46 -5.64 9.75
N ASN A 40 0.32 -5.96 10.36
CA ASN A 40 0.19 -7.12 11.24
C ASN A 40 0.38 -8.43 10.47
N GLN A 41 0.03 -8.45 9.20
CA GLN A 41 0.23 -9.62 8.34
C GLN A 41 1.64 -9.70 7.76
N GLY A 42 2.48 -8.72 8.06
CA GLY A 42 3.85 -8.68 7.58
C GLY A 42 4.00 -8.31 6.11
N LEU A 43 2.97 -7.71 5.51
CA LEU A 43 2.98 -7.32 4.09
C LEU A 43 3.48 -5.91 3.86
N VAL A 44 3.32 -5.05 4.86
CA VAL A 44 3.69 -3.63 4.80
C VAL A 44 4.52 -3.30 6.02
N ASP A 45 5.59 -2.55 5.81
CA ASP A 45 6.42 -2.00 6.89
C ASP A 45 6.04 -0.56 7.12
N ARG A 46 5.99 -0.18 8.40
CA ARG A 46 5.69 1.18 8.83
C ARG A 46 6.94 1.78 9.45
N GLU A 47 7.30 2.97 9.00
CA GLU A 47 8.47 3.68 9.52
C GLU A 47 8.05 5.05 10.03
N VAL A 48 8.43 5.37 11.26
CA VAL A 48 8.13 6.65 11.88
C VAL A 48 9.41 7.44 12.00
N PHE A 49 9.40 8.66 11.46
CA PHE A 49 10.56 9.56 11.52
C PHE A 49 10.33 10.58 12.63
N ALA A 50 11.33 10.74 13.49
CA ALA A 50 11.26 11.66 14.62
C ALA A 50 11.47 13.11 14.15
N GLU A 51 10.46 13.65 13.54
CA GLU A 51 10.42 15.03 13.04
C GLU A 51 9.30 15.80 13.71
N VAL A 52 9.23 17.11 13.47
CA VAL A 52 8.13 17.95 13.95
C VAL A 52 7.54 18.67 12.73
N PRO A 53 6.33 18.34 12.30
CA PRO A 53 5.49 17.23 12.79
C PRO A 53 6.06 15.86 12.42
N ALA A 54 5.66 14.84 13.16
CA ALA A 54 6.11 13.47 12.89
C ALA A 54 5.70 13.02 11.49
N ARG A 55 6.62 12.34 10.82
CA ARG A 55 6.38 11.78 9.49
C ARG A 55 6.26 10.26 9.57
N VAL A 56 5.23 9.71 8.94
CA VAL A 56 5.02 8.28 8.87
C VAL A 56 5.02 7.86 7.41
N GLU A 57 5.82 6.84 7.08
CA GLU A 57 5.91 6.29 5.74
C GLU A 57 5.64 4.79 5.78
N TYR A 58 5.17 4.28 4.66
CA TYR A 58 4.84 2.87 4.47
C TYR A 58 5.50 2.36 3.21
N LYS A 59 5.95 1.11 3.27
CA LYS A 59 6.47 0.43 2.09
C LYS A 59 6.13 -1.05 2.17
N LEU A 60 6.13 -1.73 1.02
CA LEU A 60 5.96 -3.17 1.01
C LEU A 60 7.18 -3.84 1.66
N SER A 61 6.91 -4.83 2.52
CA SER A 61 7.95 -5.72 3.01
C SER A 61 8.43 -6.65 1.88
N GLU A 62 9.48 -7.43 2.13
CA GLU A 62 9.89 -8.45 1.18
C GLU A 62 8.74 -9.42 0.88
N LYS A 63 8.03 -9.83 1.92
CA LYS A 63 6.85 -10.69 1.78
C LYS A 63 5.77 -10.04 0.94
N GLY A 64 5.50 -8.74 1.17
CA GLY A 64 4.52 -8.00 0.41
C GLY A 64 4.88 -7.90 -1.07
N ARG A 65 6.16 -7.73 -1.39
CA ARG A 65 6.61 -7.62 -2.77
C ARG A 65 6.42 -8.91 -3.56
N THR A 66 6.39 -10.06 -2.91
CA THR A 66 6.15 -11.33 -3.59
C THR A 66 4.75 -11.42 -4.17
N LEU A 67 3.81 -10.61 -3.66
CA LEU A 67 2.46 -10.54 -4.22
C LEU A 67 2.36 -9.70 -5.48
N GLY A 68 3.35 -8.85 -5.74
CA GLY A 68 3.30 -7.90 -6.85
C GLY A 68 3.00 -8.55 -8.21
N PRO A 69 3.78 -9.54 -8.66
CA PRO A 69 3.53 -10.20 -9.94
C PRO A 69 2.16 -10.87 -10.01
N ILE A 70 1.69 -11.41 -8.88
CA ILE A 70 0.37 -12.03 -8.79
C ILE A 70 -0.72 -10.98 -8.95
N LEU A 71 -0.58 -9.83 -8.28
CA LEU A 71 -1.52 -8.72 -8.40
C LEU A 71 -1.57 -8.18 -9.83
N GLU A 72 -0.41 -8.02 -10.48
CA GLU A 72 -0.36 -7.59 -11.87
C GLU A 72 -1.13 -8.55 -12.77
N SER A 73 -0.97 -9.84 -12.55
CA SER A 73 -1.69 -10.86 -13.31
C SER A 73 -3.19 -10.74 -13.14
N VAL A 74 -3.65 -10.53 -11.91
CA VAL A 74 -5.07 -10.35 -11.60
C VAL A 74 -5.63 -9.12 -12.29
N PHE A 75 -4.96 -7.98 -12.17
CA PHE A 75 -5.44 -6.74 -12.77
C PHE A 75 -5.41 -6.79 -14.30
N SER A 76 -4.39 -7.39 -14.88
CA SER A 76 -4.33 -7.60 -16.33
C SER A 76 -5.46 -8.50 -16.81
N TRP A 77 -5.78 -9.53 -16.05
CA TRP A 77 -6.89 -10.41 -16.38
C TRP A 77 -8.22 -9.66 -16.35
N VAL A 78 -8.44 -8.84 -15.32
CA VAL A 78 -9.67 -8.02 -15.19
C VAL A 78 -9.81 -7.09 -16.40
N GLU A 79 -8.74 -6.42 -16.79
CA GLU A 79 -8.77 -5.54 -17.96
C GLU A 79 -9.13 -6.29 -19.25
N ARG A 80 -8.58 -7.49 -19.45
CA ARG A 80 -8.87 -8.29 -20.64
C ARG A 80 -10.31 -8.73 -20.71
N VAL A 81 -10.91 -9.13 -19.58
CA VAL A 81 -12.28 -9.62 -19.58
C VAL A 81 -13.32 -8.50 -19.59
N ASN A 82 -12.92 -7.28 -19.27
CA ASN A 82 -13.80 -6.11 -19.27
C ASN A 82 -13.69 -5.22 -20.50
N SER A 83 -12.79 -5.57 -21.40
CA SER A 83 -12.60 -4.78 -22.63
C SER A 83 -13.38 -5.32 -23.80
#